data_058072cd75db118979bdd77382dee7f6
#
_entry.id   058072cd75db118979bdd77382dee7f6
#
_cell.length_a   1.000
_cell.length_b   1.000
_cell.length_c   1.000
_cell.angle_alpha   90.00
_cell.angle_beta   90.00
_cell.angle_gamma   90.00
#
_symmetry.space_group_name_H-M   'P 1'
#
loop_
_entity.id
_entity.type
_entity.pdbx_description
1 polymer ?
#
loop_
_entity_poly.entity_id
_entity_poly.type
_entity_poly.pdbx_seq_one_letter_code
_entity_poly.pdbx_strand_id
1 'polypeptide(L)'
;KSANSHKYAPIFPFGCNNSQYDAVTRAMNNQISVIQGPPGTGKTQTILNIIANILLQNKNVIVVSNNNAAIENIYDKLAKKENDLGFLVARLGNSENKKKFIENQIAASDRCKNWNLDFKTEISQETIYEETRALKKLFDKQEVQSSLLQEKSQIEAEYHYFLQYAKNSDINVDDFKYIYNISAKSWLSLWQEA
;
A
#
# COMPACT_ATOMS: atom_id res chain seq x y z
N LYS A 1 -24.71 24.16 -7.99
CA LYS A 1 -23.35 24.58 -8.39
C LYS A 1 -22.43 23.45 -7.95
N SER A 2 -21.99 22.62 -8.90
CA SER A 2 -21.03 21.53 -8.66
C SER A 2 -19.72 22.15 -8.21
N ALA A 3 -19.37 21.96 -6.94
CA ALA A 3 -18.03 22.20 -6.49
C ALA A 3 -17.09 21.29 -7.30
N ASN A 4 -16.15 21.87 -8.02
CA ASN A 4 -15.00 21.17 -8.56
C ASN A 4 -14.33 20.43 -7.38
N SER A 5 -14.65 19.17 -7.19
CA SER A 5 -13.90 18.31 -6.31
C SER A 5 -12.54 18.13 -6.99
N HIS A 6 -11.57 18.97 -6.64
CA HIS A 6 -10.19 18.67 -6.94
C HIS A 6 -9.93 17.28 -6.39
N LYS A 7 -9.79 16.31 -7.28
CA LYS A 7 -9.48 14.94 -6.89
C LYS A 7 -8.15 14.97 -6.16
N TYR A 8 -8.21 14.80 -4.85
CA TYR A 8 -7.02 14.72 -4.03
C TYR A 8 -6.25 13.46 -4.40
N ALA A 9 -5.00 13.63 -4.83
CA ALA A 9 -4.08 12.54 -5.09
C ALA A 9 -3.21 12.31 -3.85
N PRO A 10 -3.30 11.17 -3.16
CA PRO A 10 -2.46 10.91 -2.02
C PRO A 10 -1.00 10.73 -2.42
N ILE A 11 -0.08 11.20 -1.57
CA ILE A 11 1.35 10.98 -1.70
C ILE A 11 1.80 9.84 -0.77
N PHE A 12 2.88 9.16 -1.14
CA PHE A 12 3.40 8.01 -0.40
C PHE A 12 4.91 8.13 -0.10
N PRO A 13 5.34 9.16 0.65
CA PRO A 13 6.75 9.42 0.91
C PRO A 13 7.45 8.28 1.67
N PHE A 14 6.69 7.45 2.38
CA PHE A 14 7.20 6.29 3.10
C PHE A 14 7.06 4.98 2.32
N GLY A 15 6.73 5.04 1.01
CA GLY A 15 6.44 3.88 0.18
C GLY A 15 5.07 3.26 0.51
N CYS A 16 4.57 2.39 -0.36
CA CYS A 16 3.33 1.65 -0.12
C CYS A 16 3.26 0.39 -0.98
N ASN A 17 2.38 -0.52 -0.58
CA ASN A 17 1.86 -1.60 -1.43
C ASN A 17 0.39 -1.32 -1.78
N ASN A 18 -0.24 -2.19 -2.58
CA ASN A 18 -1.63 -2.00 -3.04
C ASN A 18 -2.62 -1.81 -1.89
N SER A 19 -2.57 -2.67 -0.87
CA SER A 19 -3.50 -2.58 0.28
C SER A 19 -3.27 -1.33 1.13
N GLN A 20 -2.02 -0.89 1.28
CA GLN A 20 -1.67 0.36 1.96
C GLN A 20 -2.12 1.59 1.16
N TYR A 21 -1.98 1.55 -0.16
CA TYR A 21 -2.51 2.58 -1.06
C TYR A 21 -4.01 2.77 -0.85
N ASP A 22 -4.77 1.67 -0.88
CA ASP A 22 -6.22 1.71 -0.68
C ASP A 22 -6.59 2.19 0.73
N ALA A 23 -5.84 1.78 1.76
CA ALA A 23 -6.06 2.21 3.14
C ALA A 23 -5.85 3.72 3.31
N VAL A 24 -4.76 4.28 2.77
CA VAL A 24 -4.50 5.74 2.79
C VAL A 24 -5.59 6.48 2.02
N THR A 25 -5.92 6.02 0.81
CA THR A 25 -6.95 6.65 -0.02
C THR A 25 -8.31 6.68 0.69
N ARG A 26 -8.70 5.58 1.35
CA ARG A 26 -9.94 5.52 2.13
C ARG A 26 -9.89 6.44 3.35
N ALA A 27 -8.76 6.48 4.06
CA ALA A 27 -8.59 7.35 5.23
C ALA A 27 -8.72 8.84 4.86
N MET A 28 -8.23 9.23 3.68
CA MET A 28 -8.29 10.61 3.21
C MET A 28 -9.68 11.02 2.67
N ASN A 29 -10.48 10.06 2.22
CA ASN A 29 -11.79 10.33 1.59
C ASN A 29 -12.98 10.11 2.52
N ASN A 30 -12.78 9.55 3.72
CA ASN A 30 -13.86 9.24 4.66
C ASN A 30 -13.62 9.90 6.01
N GLN A 31 -14.70 10.24 6.71
CA GLN A 31 -14.62 10.81 8.06
C GLN A 31 -14.10 9.79 9.09
N ILE A 32 -14.43 8.53 8.90
CA ILE A 32 -13.99 7.42 9.76
C ILE A 32 -13.48 6.31 8.87
N SER A 33 -12.30 5.81 9.19
CA SER A 33 -11.69 4.65 8.52
C SER A 33 -11.10 3.71 9.56
N VAL A 34 -11.36 2.41 9.38
CA VAL A 34 -10.76 1.34 10.21
C VAL A 34 -9.73 0.61 9.37
N ILE A 35 -8.48 0.58 9.88
CA ILE A 35 -7.36 -0.11 9.23
C ILE A 35 -6.94 -1.28 10.11
N GLN A 36 -7.22 -2.49 9.64
CA GLN A 36 -6.88 -3.72 10.32
C GLN A 36 -5.79 -4.48 9.56
N GLY A 37 -4.92 -5.14 10.29
CA GLY A 37 -3.88 -6.00 9.69
C GLY A 37 -3.05 -6.69 10.76
N PRO A 38 -2.53 -7.90 10.49
CA PRO A 38 -1.63 -8.59 11.41
C PRO A 38 -0.31 -7.84 11.62
N PRO A 39 0.50 -8.21 12.61
CA PRO A 39 1.87 -7.69 12.75
C PRO A 39 2.68 -7.87 11.46
N GLY A 40 3.54 -6.90 11.13
CA GLY A 40 4.38 -6.97 9.92
C GLY A 40 3.75 -6.46 8.61
N THR A 41 2.45 -6.16 8.56
CA THR A 41 1.76 -5.67 7.35
C THR A 41 2.04 -4.20 7.00
N GLY A 42 2.90 -3.53 7.75
CA GLY A 42 3.26 -2.13 7.48
C GLY A 42 2.25 -1.09 7.97
N LYS A 43 1.44 -1.39 9.01
CA LYS A 43 0.49 -0.43 9.60
C LYS A 43 1.13 0.92 9.95
N THR A 44 2.32 0.91 10.55
CA THR A 44 3.06 2.15 10.87
C THR A 44 3.38 2.95 9.63
N GLN A 45 3.77 2.30 8.53
CA GLN A 45 4.03 2.95 7.25
C GLN A 45 2.76 3.60 6.68
N THR A 46 1.62 2.90 6.77
CA THR A 46 0.31 3.45 6.39
C THR A 46 -0.03 4.69 7.22
N ILE A 47 0.17 4.65 8.54
CA ILE A 47 -0.06 5.80 9.44
C ILE A 47 0.83 6.98 9.05
N LEU A 48 2.10 6.76 8.76
CA LEU A 48 3.04 7.80 8.35
C LEU A 48 2.61 8.45 7.02
N ASN A 49 2.15 7.67 6.05
CA ASN A 49 1.60 8.21 4.81
C ASN A 49 0.32 9.00 5.05
N ILE A 50 -0.58 8.57 5.94
CA ILE A 50 -1.77 9.35 6.32
C ILE A 50 -1.37 10.68 6.96
N ILE A 51 -0.41 10.68 7.90
CA ILE A 51 0.13 11.89 8.52
C ILE A 51 0.66 12.85 7.45
N ALA A 52 1.49 12.37 6.52
CA ALA A 52 2.05 13.19 5.45
C ALA A 52 0.95 13.85 4.59
N ASN A 53 -0.08 13.09 4.25
CA ASN A 53 -1.20 13.60 3.46
C ASN A 53 -2.07 14.62 4.21
N ILE A 54 -2.25 14.47 5.51
CA ILE A 54 -2.97 15.45 6.34
C ILE A 54 -2.18 16.74 6.45
N LEU A 55 -0.87 16.65 6.68
CA LEU A 55 0.02 17.81 6.75
C LEU A 55 0.08 18.57 5.42
N LEU A 56 0.09 17.86 4.28
CA LEU A 56 0.05 18.46 2.95
C LEU A 56 -1.23 19.29 2.72
N GLN A 57 -2.32 18.96 3.44
CA GLN A 57 -3.56 19.73 3.43
C GLN A 57 -3.55 20.93 4.43
N ASN A 58 -2.41 21.26 5.02
CA ASN A 58 -2.26 22.27 6.07
C ASN A 58 -3.15 21.98 7.30
N LYS A 59 -3.35 20.70 7.62
CA LYS A 59 -4.13 20.26 8.79
C LYS A 59 -3.20 19.70 9.86
N ASN A 60 -3.65 19.78 11.11
CA ASN A 60 -2.97 19.13 12.23
C ASN A 60 -3.48 17.72 12.42
N VAL A 61 -2.60 16.85 12.95
CA VAL A 61 -2.92 15.46 13.24
C VAL A 61 -2.63 15.14 14.71
N ILE A 62 -3.49 14.38 15.35
CA ILE A 62 -3.26 13.86 16.69
C ILE A 62 -3.21 12.34 16.58
N VAL A 63 -2.13 11.75 17.09
CA VAL A 63 -1.96 10.29 17.19
C VAL A 63 -2.11 9.89 18.65
N VAL A 64 -3.06 9.01 18.94
CA VAL A 64 -3.37 8.53 20.28
C VAL A 64 -3.23 7.01 20.32
N SER A 65 -2.58 6.49 21.37
CA SER A 65 -2.46 5.07 21.62
C SER A 65 -2.44 4.81 23.14
N ASN A 66 -2.96 3.70 23.54
CA ASN A 66 -2.78 3.16 24.90
C ASN A 66 -1.40 2.50 25.10
N ASN A 67 -0.62 2.34 24.04
CA ASN A 67 0.73 1.78 24.06
C ASN A 67 1.75 2.86 23.65
N ASN A 68 2.57 3.29 24.59
CA ASN A 68 3.61 4.29 24.39
C ASN A 68 4.63 3.84 23.32
N ALA A 69 4.98 2.54 23.25
CA ALA A 69 5.92 2.02 22.28
C ALA A 69 5.42 2.20 20.83
N ALA A 70 4.11 2.17 20.60
CA ALA A 70 3.54 2.41 19.27
C ALA A 70 3.72 3.87 18.82
N ILE A 71 3.53 4.82 19.74
CA ILE A 71 3.74 6.26 19.49
C ILE A 71 5.23 6.54 19.28
N GLU A 72 6.08 5.96 20.13
CA GLU A 72 7.52 6.11 20.01
C GLU A 72 8.04 5.64 18.65
N ASN A 73 7.59 4.48 18.18
CA ASN A 73 7.94 3.97 16.86
C ASN A 73 7.55 4.91 15.71
N ILE A 74 6.41 5.60 15.81
CA ILE A 74 6.01 6.62 14.82
C ILE A 74 6.95 7.83 14.90
N TYR A 75 7.23 8.31 16.13
CA TYR A 75 8.12 9.42 16.35
C TYR A 75 9.53 9.13 15.81
N ASP A 76 10.10 7.98 16.17
CA ASP A 76 11.44 7.59 15.74
C ASP A 76 11.58 7.52 14.22
N LYS A 77 10.55 7.07 13.53
CA LYS A 77 10.53 7.04 12.07
C LYS A 77 10.47 8.44 11.45
N LEU A 78 9.76 9.39 12.07
CA LEU A 78 9.72 10.79 11.64
C LEU A 78 11.03 11.52 11.97
N ALA A 79 11.61 11.22 13.13
CA ALA A 79 12.84 11.85 13.62
C ALA A 79 14.13 11.28 13.01
N LYS A 80 14.06 10.16 12.27
CA LYS A 80 15.23 9.61 11.59
C LYS A 80 15.93 10.68 10.75
N LYS A 81 17.27 10.60 10.71
CA LYS A 81 18.13 11.56 10.00
C LYS A 81 17.72 11.76 8.53
N GLU A 82 17.18 10.72 7.91
CA GLU A 82 16.71 10.76 6.52
C GLU A 82 15.46 11.63 6.33
N ASN A 83 14.59 11.69 7.35
CA ASN A 83 13.34 12.44 7.32
C ASN A 83 13.46 13.78 8.02
N ASP A 84 14.20 13.84 9.13
CA ASP A 84 14.43 15.02 10.00
C ASP A 84 13.14 15.80 10.33
N LEU A 85 12.03 15.09 10.51
CA LEU A 85 10.70 15.66 10.76
C LEU A 85 10.30 15.64 12.24
N GLY A 86 11.22 15.21 13.13
CA GLY A 86 10.97 15.11 14.57
C GLY A 86 10.56 16.43 15.22
N PHE A 87 11.03 17.57 14.68
CA PHE A 87 10.69 18.90 15.19
C PHE A 87 9.23 19.31 14.96
N LEU A 88 8.53 18.64 14.05
CA LEU A 88 7.10 18.86 13.81
C LEU A 88 6.20 18.13 14.82
N VAL A 89 6.78 17.28 15.68
CA VAL A 89 6.04 16.39 16.57
C VAL A 89 6.07 16.89 18.00
N ALA A 90 4.91 17.25 18.54
CA ALA A 90 4.73 17.56 19.95
C ALA A 90 4.40 16.26 20.73
N ARG A 91 5.33 15.80 21.58
CA ARG A 91 5.16 14.63 22.45
C ARG A 91 4.47 15.05 23.74
N LEU A 92 3.15 14.95 23.80
CA LEU A 92 2.33 15.49 24.90
C LEU A 92 1.82 14.45 25.89
N GLY A 93 2.25 13.18 25.77
CA GLY A 93 1.68 12.05 26.50
C GLY A 93 1.84 12.08 28.05
N ASN A 94 2.87 12.78 28.56
CA ASN A 94 3.07 12.96 30.00
C ASN A 94 3.65 14.35 30.31
N SER A 95 3.68 14.70 31.59
CA SER A 95 4.13 16.02 32.06
C SER A 95 5.60 16.29 31.74
N GLU A 96 6.45 15.27 31.81
CA GLU A 96 7.88 15.38 31.51
C GLU A 96 8.13 15.65 30.03
N ASN A 97 7.43 14.93 29.17
CA ASN A 97 7.52 15.16 27.73
C ASN A 97 7.01 16.53 27.33
N LYS A 98 5.93 17.01 27.94
CA LYS A 98 5.43 18.39 27.75
C LYS A 98 6.48 19.42 28.10
N LYS A 99 7.13 19.26 29.26
CA LYS A 99 8.17 20.15 29.74
C LYS A 99 9.36 20.17 28.78
N LYS A 100 9.87 18.99 28.41
CA LYS A 100 10.95 18.84 27.43
C LYS A 100 10.60 19.45 26.06
N PHE A 101 9.34 19.29 25.61
CA PHE A 101 8.90 19.89 24.36
C PHE A 101 8.93 21.41 24.39
N ILE A 102 8.45 22.04 25.51
CA ILE A 102 8.46 23.49 25.67
C ILE A 102 9.90 24.03 25.77
N GLU A 103 10.77 23.37 26.53
CA GLU A 103 12.15 23.76 26.74
C GLU A 103 13.03 23.65 25.47
N ASN A 104 12.73 22.68 24.61
CA ASN A 104 13.53 22.40 23.41
C ASN A 104 12.87 22.88 22.11
N GLN A 105 11.88 23.76 22.19
CA GLN A 105 11.27 24.34 21.00
C GLN A 105 12.29 25.17 20.22
N ILE A 106 12.51 24.78 18.97
CA ILE A 106 13.29 25.52 17.98
C ILE A 106 12.31 26.09 16.97
N ALA A 107 12.47 27.36 16.60
CA ALA A 107 11.64 27.91 15.52
C ALA A 107 11.81 27.10 14.23
N ALA A 108 10.71 26.76 13.59
CA ALA A 108 10.73 25.99 12.34
C ALA A 108 11.59 26.68 11.26
N SER A 109 11.57 28.01 11.21
CA SER A 109 12.43 28.81 10.34
C SER A 109 13.91 28.54 10.54
N ASP A 110 14.37 28.36 11.81
CA ASP A 110 15.76 28.09 12.12
C ASP A 110 16.17 26.66 11.74
N ARG A 111 15.26 25.71 11.87
CA ARG A 111 15.50 24.32 11.49
C ARG A 111 15.55 24.15 9.97
N CYS A 112 14.71 24.87 9.24
CA CYS A 112 14.60 24.78 7.79
C CYS A 112 15.62 25.66 7.03
N LYS A 113 16.44 26.45 7.71
CA LYS A 113 17.46 27.33 7.09
C LYS A 113 18.41 26.60 6.15
N ASN A 114 18.72 25.36 6.45
CA ASN A 114 19.65 24.53 5.67
C ASN A 114 18.93 23.61 4.66
N TRP A 115 17.61 23.67 4.56
CA TRP A 115 16.89 22.97 3.53
C TRP A 115 17.09 23.69 2.21
N ASN A 116 18.01 23.19 1.40
CA ASN A 116 18.12 23.60 0.02
C ASN A 116 16.91 23.10 -0.75
N LEU A 117 15.84 23.86 -0.67
CA LEU A 117 14.68 23.67 -1.52
C LEU A 117 15.04 24.21 -2.90
N ASP A 118 15.80 23.44 -3.66
CA ASP A 118 15.95 23.68 -5.09
C ASP A 118 14.59 23.41 -5.77
N PHE A 119 13.66 24.36 -5.60
CA PHE A 119 12.37 24.37 -6.28
C PHE A 119 12.51 24.63 -7.79
N LYS A 120 13.47 24.00 -8.42
CA LYS A 120 13.61 24.06 -9.90
C LYS A 120 12.54 23.29 -10.63
N THR A 121 11.76 22.47 -9.89
CA THR A 121 10.66 21.71 -10.48
C THR A 121 9.41 21.99 -9.66
N GLU A 122 8.57 22.90 -10.12
CA GLU A 122 7.19 22.99 -9.64
C GLU A 122 6.50 21.69 -9.99
N ILE A 123 6.49 20.75 -9.05
CA ILE A 123 5.69 19.53 -9.18
C ILE A 123 4.24 19.97 -9.05
N SER A 124 3.55 20.04 -10.19
CA SER A 124 2.13 20.41 -10.20
C SER A 124 1.30 19.33 -9.51
N GLN A 125 0.18 19.72 -8.90
CA GLN A 125 -0.78 18.75 -8.34
C GLN A 125 -1.27 17.77 -9.42
N GLU A 126 -1.32 18.20 -10.66
CA GLU A 126 -1.69 17.38 -11.81
C GLU A 126 -0.67 16.26 -12.06
N THR A 127 0.63 16.57 -12.03
CA THR A 127 1.69 15.56 -12.12
C THR A 127 1.60 14.53 -11.00
N ILE A 128 1.40 14.96 -9.76
CA ILE A 128 1.21 14.04 -8.61
C ILE A 128 -0.01 13.14 -8.85
N TYR A 129 -1.10 13.68 -9.36
CA TYR A 129 -2.31 12.93 -9.65
C TYR A 129 -2.08 11.86 -10.73
N GLU A 130 -1.41 12.22 -11.81
CA GLU A 130 -1.09 11.30 -12.91
C GLU A 130 -0.17 10.18 -12.45
N GLU A 131 0.90 10.49 -11.73
CA GLU A 131 1.84 9.52 -11.18
C GLU A 131 1.17 8.58 -10.17
N THR A 132 0.34 9.11 -9.29
CA THR A 132 -0.41 8.31 -8.32
C THR A 132 -1.39 7.36 -9.01
N ARG A 133 -2.03 7.83 -10.09
CA ARG A 133 -2.92 7.00 -10.91
C ARG A 133 -2.14 5.91 -11.67
N ALA A 134 -0.96 6.24 -12.19
CA ALA A 134 -0.08 5.27 -12.84
C ALA A 134 0.39 4.19 -11.86
N LEU A 135 0.77 4.59 -10.64
CA LEU A 135 1.12 3.67 -9.56
C LEU A 135 -0.01 2.69 -9.23
N LYS A 136 -1.25 3.16 -9.11
CA LYS A 136 -2.42 2.28 -8.87
C LYS A 136 -2.59 1.27 -10.00
N LYS A 137 -2.47 1.68 -11.26
CA LYS A 137 -2.55 0.76 -12.41
C LYS A 137 -1.46 -0.31 -12.38
N LEU A 138 -0.26 0.03 -11.91
CA LEU A 138 0.83 -0.95 -11.75
C LEU A 138 0.51 -1.97 -10.65
N PHE A 139 -0.04 -1.53 -9.52
CA PHE A 139 -0.49 -2.44 -8.47
C PHE A 139 -1.59 -3.38 -8.95
N ASP A 140 -2.59 -2.88 -9.68
CA ASP A 140 -3.67 -3.70 -10.22
C ASP A 140 -3.11 -4.77 -11.19
N LYS A 141 -2.16 -4.40 -12.05
CA LYS A 141 -1.47 -5.35 -12.94
C LYS A 141 -0.65 -6.39 -12.16
N GLN A 142 0.04 -5.98 -11.12
CA GLN A 142 0.81 -6.89 -10.27
C GLN A 142 -0.09 -7.90 -9.56
N GLU A 143 -1.27 -7.50 -9.12
CA GLU A 143 -2.26 -8.37 -8.49
C GLU A 143 -2.76 -9.42 -9.48
N VAL A 144 -3.13 -9.00 -10.71
CA VAL A 144 -3.52 -9.92 -11.79
C VAL A 144 -2.40 -10.88 -12.13
N GLN A 145 -1.16 -10.40 -12.25
CA GLN A 145 0.00 -11.25 -12.52
C GLN A 145 0.20 -12.30 -11.41
N SER A 146 0.09 -11.89 -10.15
CA SER A 146 0.24 -12.81 -9.01
C SER A 146 -0.84 -13.88 -9.00
N SER A 147 -2.09 -13.52 -9.31
CA SER A 147 -3.21 -14.45 -9.44
C SER A 147 -2.97 -15.47 -10.55
N LEU A 148 -2.55 -15.03 -11.73
CA LEU A 148 -2.24 -15.91 -12.86
C LEU A 148 -1.07 -16.85 -12.58
N LEU A 149 -0.04 -16.37 -11.87
CA LEU A 149 1.10 -17.22 -11.46
C LEU A 149 0.66 -18.29 -10.46
N GLN A 150 -0.23 -17.94 -9.53
CA GLN A 150 -0.79 -18.91 -8.59
C GLN A 150 -1.64 -19.97 -9.31
N GLU A 151 -2.52 -19.55 -10.22
CA GLU A 151 -3.34 -20.46 -11.03
C GLU A 151 -2.47 -21.38 -11.88
N LYS A 152 -1.45 -20.85 -12.55
CA LYS A 152 -0.47 -21.64 -13.31
C LYS A 152 0.19 -22.69 -12.43
N SER A 153 0.69 -22.31 -11.25
CA SER A 153 1.34 -23.26 -10.32
C SER A 153 0.39 -24.36 -9.85
N GLN A 154 -0.88 -24.03 -9.64
CA GLN A 154 -1.91 -25.00 -9.28
C GLN A 154 -2.17 -26.00 -10.41
N ILE A 155 -2.34 -25.52 -11.64
CA ILE A 155 -2.52 -26.37 -12.83
C ILE A 155 -1.29 -27.26 -13.05
N GLU A 156 -0.07 -26.72 -12.89
CA GLU A 156 1.16 -27.52 -13.02
C GLU A 156 1.23 -28.64 -11.98
N ALA A 157 0.80 -28.39 -10.75
CA ALA A 157 0.72 -29.41 -9.71
C ALA A 157 -0.33 -30.48 -10.03
N GLU A 158 -1.53 -30.09 -10.46
CA GLU A 158 -2.60 -31.01 -10.88
C GLU A 158 -2.15 -31.88 -12.05
N TYR A 159 -1.50 -31.28 -13.04
CA TYR A 159 -0.94 -32.01 -14.20
C TYR A 159 0.13 -33.02 -13.77
N HIS A 160 1.00 -32.67 -12.83
CA HIS A 160 1.98 -33.60 -12.29
C HIS A 160 1.33 -34.81 -11.60
N TYR A 161 0.30 -34.59 -10.78
CA TYR A 161 -0.46 -35.68 -10.16
C TYR A 161 -1.17 -36.53 -11.19
N PHE A 162 -1.76 -35.93 -12.24
CA PHE A 162 -2.38 -36.67 -13.34
C PHE A 162 -1.37 -37.56 -14.06
N LEU A 163 -0.18 -37.09 -14.36
CA LEU A 163 0.89 -37.90 -14.99
C LEU A 163 1.27 -39.09 -14.12
N GLN A 164 1.39 -38.89 -12.79
CA GLN A 164 1.67 -40.01 -11.88
C GLN A 164 0.52 -41.04 -11.85
N TYR A 165 -0.71 -40.56 -11.81
CA TYR A 165 -1.89 -41.42 -11.86
C TYR A 165 -1.95 -42.22 -13.16
N ALA A 166 -1.80 -41.58 -14.32
CA ALA A 166 -1.81 -42.18 -15.64
C ALA A 166 -0.74 -43.28 -15.74
N LYS A 167 0.50 -43.03 -15.24
CA LYS A 167 1.56 -44.03 -15.22
C LYS A 167 1.23 -45.23 -14.36
N ASN A 168 0.58 -45.04 -13.22
CA ASN A 168 0.22 -46.11 -12.31
C ASN A 168 -1.01 -46.94 -12.79
N SER A 169 -1.79 -46.40 -13.72
CA SER A 169 -3.03 -46.98 -14.24
C SER A 169 -2.89 -47.52 -15.68
N ASP A 170 -1.64 -47.60 -16.20
CA ASP A 170 -1.34 -47.97 -17.60
C ASP A 170 -2.10 -47.13 -18.65
N ILE A 171 -2.43 -45.90 -18.31
CA ILE A 171 -3.12 -44.98 -19.21
C ILE A 171 -2.08 -44.31 -20.11
N ASN A 172 -2.23 -44.45 -21.43
CA ASN A 172 -1.34 -43.75 -22.37
C ASN A 172 -1.74 -42.27 -22.48
N VAL A 173 -0.91 -41.39 -21.96
CA VAL A 173 -1.14 -39.93 -21.97
C VAL A 173 -1.18 -39.35 -23.39
N ASP A 174 -0.52 -40.02 -24.36
CA ASP A 174 -0.54 -39.62 -25.78
C ASP A 174 -1.92 -39.72 -26.42
N ASP A 175 -2.78 -40.57 -25.92
CA ASP A 175 -4.16 -40.71 -26.40
C ASP A 175 -5.01 -39.47 -26.10
N PHE A 176 -4.56 -38.63 -25.13
CA PHE A 176 -5.22 -37.38 -24.77
C PHE A 176 -4.66 -36.15 -25.49
N LYS A 177 -3.61 -36.27 -26.31
CA LYS A 177 -3.04 -35.12 -27.07
C LYS A 177 -4.06 -34.43 -27.96
N TYR A 178 -5.06 -35.12 -28.43
CA TYR A 178 -6.12 -34.54 -29.26
C TYR A 178 -7.11 -33.69 -28.46
N ILE A 179 -7.11 -33.78 -27.16
CA ILE A 179 -8.07 -33.09 -26.29
C ILE A 179 -7.66 -31.62 -26.10
N TYR A 180 -6.39 -31.29 -26.26
CA TYR A 180 -5.87 -29.91 -26.07
C TYR A 180 -6.40 -28.88 -27.07
N ASN A 181 -7.00 -29.29 -28.16
CA ASN A 181 -7.60 -28.40 -29.18
C ASN A 181 -9.12 -28.30 -29.09
N ILE A 182 -9.73 -28.89 -28.05
CA ILE A 182 -11.18 -28.90 -27.90
C ILE A 182 -11.59 -27.64 -27.13
N SER A 183 -12.47 -26.82 -27.68
CA SER A 183 -13.04 -25.65 -27.01
C SER A 183 -13.82 -26.09 -25.75
N ALA A 184 -13.93 -25.21 -24.76
CA ALA A 184 -14.73 -25.45 -23.55
C ALA A 184 -16.18 -25.91 -23.89
N LYS A 185 -16.72 -25.43 -25.01
CA LYS A 185 -18.06 -25.81 -25.51
C LYS A 185 -18.10 -27.26 -26.00
N SER A 186 -17.04 -27.71 -26.65
CA SER A 186 -16.93 -29.12 -27.10
C SER A 186 -16.68 -30.08 -25.94
N TRP A 187 -16.01 -29.63 -24.87
CA TRP A 187 -15.88 -30.38 -23.63
C TRP A 187 -17.24 -30.60 -22.95
N LEU A 188 -18.06 -29.57 -22.87
CA LEU A 188 -19.41 -29.64 -22.29
C LEU A 188 -20.31 -30.60 -23.09
N SER A 189 -20.20 -30.67 -24.43
CA SER A 189 -20.97 -31.63 -25.24
C SER A 189 -20.52 -33.07 -25.01
N LEU A 190 -19.20 -33.32 -24.89
CA LEU A 190 -18.70 -34.67 -24.57
C LEU A 190 -19.13 -35.14 -23.17
N TRP A 191 -19.26 -34.22 -22.23
CA TRP A 191 -19.71 -34.54 -20.86
C TRP A 191 -21.24 -34.82 -20.78
N GLN A 192 -22.01 -34.31 -21.74
CA GLN A 192 -23.46 -34.60 -21.84
C GLN A 192 -23.77 -35.91 -22.56
N GLU A 193 -22.83 -36.44 -23.32
CA GLU A 193 -22.96 -37.72 -24.05
C GLU A 193 -22.40 -38.91 -23.26
N ALA A 194 -21.66 -38.69 -22.16
CA ALA A 194 -21.11 -39.72 -21.27
C ALA A 194 -22.05 -40.00 -20.08
#